data_52f4432f1041b2a2788621af004fa215
#
_entry.id   52f4432f1041b2a2788621af004fa215
#
_cell.length_a   1.000
_cell.length_b   1.000
_cell.length_c   1.000
_cell.angle_alpha   90.00
_cell.angle_beta   90.00
_cell.angle_gamma   90.00
#
_symmetry.space_group_name_H-M   'P 1'
#
loop_
_entity.id
_entity.type
_entity.pdbx_description
1 polymer ?
#
loop_
_entity_poly.entity_id
_entity_poly.type
_entity_poly.pdbx_seq_one_letter_code
_entity_poly.pdbx_strand_id
1 'polypeptide(L)'
;MDITIELTSSPIVIPPPHLPSREIGAVLEFHGVVRELENGSALAGLHYEAHEKMARRRLEQHLAELATLHPCAAIYFIHSVGWVPVGEASLYIRILSVHRGEGIALLAATVDRLKQDVPIWKMAQPPRPAL
;
A
#
# COMPACT_ATOMS: atom_id res chain seq x y z
N MET A 1 6.29 7.54 -15.60
CA MET A 1 6.21 6.41 -14.64
C MET A 1 4.87 5.71 -14.80
N ASP A 2 4.90 4.40 -14.87
CA ASP A 2 3.68 3.60 -14.90
C ASP A 2 3.11 3.48 -13.49
N ILE A 3 1.88 3.94 -13.32
CA ILE A 3 1.20 3.95 -12.03
C ILE A 3 -0.01 3.02 -12.11
N THR A 4 -0.05 2.01 -11.24
CA THR A 4 -1.21 1.11 -11.09
C THR A 4 -1.71 1.19 -9.67
N ILE A 5 -3.00 1.46 -9.51
CA ILE A 5 -3.65 1.56 -8.21
C ILE A 5 -4.83 0.60 -8.16
N GLU A 6 -4.85 -0.26 -7.14
CA GLU A 6 -5.98 -1.17 -6.89
C GLU A 6 -6.48 -0.98 -5.46
N LEU A 7 -7.79 -0.89 -5.33
CA LEU A 7 -8.49 -1.01 -4.05
C LEU A 7 -9.29 -2.30 -4.11
N THR A 8 -9.06 -3.22 -3.18
CA THR A 8 -9.64 -4.56 -3.26
C THR A 8 -10.33 -4.97 -1.97
N SER A 9 -11.51 -5.57 -2.09
CA SER A 9 -12.22 -6.18 -0.96
C SER A 9 -11.84 -7.65 -0.76
N SER A 10 -11.05 -8.20 -1.66
CA SER A 10 -10.50 -9.56 -1.57
C SER A 10 -9.10 -9.54 -0.96
N PRO A 11 -8.58 -10.67 -0.47
CA PRO A 11 -7.19 -10.75 -0.06
C PRO A 11 -6.25 -10.26 -1.16
N ILE A 12 -5.19 -9.55 -0.77
CA ILE A 12 -4.22 -9.03 -1.74
C ILE A 12 -3.50 -10.20 -2.41
N VAL A 13 -3.57 -10.24 -3.74
CA VAL A 13 -2.81 -11.18 -4.57
C VAL A 13 -1.68 -10.40 -5.23
N ILE A 14 -0.45 -10.82 -4.95
CA ILE A 14 0.74 -10.16 -5.47
C ILE A 14 1.01 -10.68 -6.88
N PRO A 15 0.95 -9.81 -7.92
CA PRO A 15 1.27 -10.23 -9.27
C PRO A 15 2.76 -10.56 -9.42
N PRO A 16 3.13 -11.51 -10.30
CA PRO A 16 4.53 -11.78 -10.58
C PRO A 16 5.24 -10.51 -11.06
N PRO A 17 6.50 -10.28 -10.67
CA PRO A 17 7.25 -9.12 -11.15
C PRO A 17 7.52 -9.25 -12.64
N HIS A 18 7.33 -8.14 -13.36
CA HIS A 18 7.67 -8.01 -14.76
C HIS A 18 8.56 -6.78 -14.91
N LEU A 19 9.78 -6.97 -15.43
CA LEU A 19 10.71 -5.89 -15.63
C LEU A 19 10.56 -5.35 -17.06
N PRO A 20 10.09 -4.09 -17.21
CA PRO A 20 9.81 -3.53 -18.54
C PRO A 20 11.07 -3.20 -19.33
N SER A 21 12.21 -3.14 -18.69
CA SER A 21 13.49 -2.86 -19.36
C SER A 21 14.65 -3.48 -18.59
N ARG A 22 15.81 -3.55 -19.26
CA ARG A 22 17.06 -4.05 -18.66
C ARG A 22 17.77 -2.98 -17.82
N GLU A 23 17.23 -1.77 -17.78
CA GLU A 23 17.76 -0.68 -16.96
C GLU A 23 17.31 -0.74 -15.50
N ILE A 24 16.30 -1.56 -15.20
CA ILE A 24 15.81 -1.71 -13.84
C ILE A 24 16.89 -2.36 -12.97
N GLY A 25 17.38 -1.61 -12.00
CA GLY A 25 18.41 -2.06 -11.07
C GLY A 25 17.90 -2.33 -9.66
N ALA A 26 16.68 -1.90 -9.34
CA ALA A 26 16.09 -2.09 -8.02
C ALA A 26 14.60 -2.41 -8.12
N VAL A 27 14.19 -3.46 -7.43
CA VAL A 27 12.79 -3.81 -7.20
C VAL A 27 12.55 -3.70 -5.71
N LEU A 28 11.67 -2.79 -5.30
CA LEU A 28 11.34 -2.60 -3.91
C LEU A 28 9.91 -3.08 -3.66
N GLU A 29 9.73 -3.81 -2.58
CA GLU A 29 8.41 -4.28 -2.15
C GLU A 29 8.18 -3.88 -0.70
N PHE A 30 6.98 -3.44 -0.43
CA PHE A 30 6.53 -3.12 0.92
C PHE A 30 5.22 -3.86 1.18
N HIS A 31 5.18 -4.57 2.30
CA HIS A 31 3.98 -5.26 2.78
C HIS A 31 3.58 -4.63 4.11
N GLY A 32 2.46 -3.93 4.15
CA GLY A 32 1.87 -3.44 5.38
C GLY A 32 0.99 -4.53 5.99
N VAL A 33 1.47 -5.16 7.06
CA VAL A 33 0.83 -6.33 7.66
C VAL A 33 0.06 -5.94 8.90
N VAL A 34 -1.13 -6.51 9.08
CA VAL A 34 -1.94 -6.28 10.27
C VAL A 34 -1.32 -6.99 11.47
N ARG A 35 -0.95 -6.22 12.49
CA ARG A 35 -0.32 -6.73 13.71
C ARG A 35 -1.35 -7.22 14.71
N GLU A 36 -0.96 -8.18 15.52
CA GLU A 36 -1.80 -8.72 16.60
C GLU A 36 -2.14 -7.70 17.67
N LEU A 37 -1.22 -6.76 17.96
CA LEU A 37 -1.40 -5.72 18.96
C LEU A 37 -1.41 -4.35 18.29
N GLU A 38 -2.39 -3.53 18.64
CA GLU A 38 -2.44 -2.12 18.26
C GLU A 38 -2.79 -1.30 19.50
N ASN A 39 -1.94 -0.32 19.83
CA ASN A 39 -2.08 0.51 21.04
C ASN A 39 -2.24 -0.32 22.31
N GLY A 40 -1.53 -1.45 22.42
CA GLY A 40 -1.56 -2.34 23.57
C GLY A 40 -2.78 -3.26 23.64
N SER A 41 -3.67 -3.21 22.69
CA SER A 41 -4.87 -4.06 22.64
C SER A 41 -4.75 -5.13 21.57
N ALA A 42 -5.18 -6.36 21.90
CA ALA A 42 -5.18 -7.48 20.97
C ALA A 42 -6.28 -7.31 19.92
N LEU A 43 -5.97 -7.70 18.68
CA LEU A 43 -6.89 -7.62 17.54
C LEU A 43 -7.08 -8.99 16.91
N ALA A 44 -8.28 -9.22 16.35
CA ALA A 44 -8.51 -10.31 15.38
C ALA A 44 -8.11 -9.85 13.97
N GLY A 45 -8.25 -8.55 13.69
CA GLY A 45 -7.89 -7.94 12.44
C GLY A 45 -8.36 -6.50 12.38
N LEU A 46 -8.26 -5.91 11.19
CA LEU A 46 -8.70 -4.55 10.91
C LEU A 46 -9.73 -4.56 9.79
N HIS A 47 -10.75 -3.74 9.93
CA HIS A 47 -11.70 -3.49 8.86
C HIS A 47 -11.37 -2.13 8.24
N TYR A 48 -11.07 -2.13 6.94
CA TYR A 48 -10.76 -0.91 6.19
C TYR A 48 -11.97 -0.42 5.44
N GLU A 49 -12.25 0.86 5.56
CA GLU A 49 -13.25 1.55 4.77
C GLU A 49 -12.60 2.67 3.98
N ALA A 50 -13.17 2.96 2.82
CA ALA A 50 -12.66 4.00 1.96
C ALA A 50 -13.80 4.70 1.23
N HIS A 51 -13.63 5.99 1.00
CA HIS A 51 -14.34 6.67 -0.05
C HIS A 51 -13.58 6.38 -1.35
N GLU A 52 -13.91 5.25 -2.00
CA GLU A 52 -13.04 4.65 -3.04
C GLU A 52 -12.73 5.61 -4.19
N LYS A 53 -13.73 6.31 -4.69
CA LYS A 53 -13.54 7.24 -5.81
C LYS A 53 -12.59 8.38 -5.43
N MET A 54 -12.77 8.95 -4.24
CA MET A 54 -11.91 10.03 -3.74
C MET A 54 -10.52 9.50 -3.38
N ALA A 55 -10.45 8.33 -2.76
CA ALA A 55 -9.19 7.70 -2.41
C ALA A 55 -8.32 7.46 -3.66
N ARG A 56 -8.92 6.90 -4.72
CA ARG A 56 -8.23 6.68 -5.98
C ARG A 56 -7.73 7.99 -6.59
N ARG A 57 -8.58 9.02 -6.60
CA ARG A 57 -8.19 10.33 -7.13
C ARG A 57 -7.04 10.95 -6.34
N ARG A 58 -7.09 10.88 -5.01
CA ARG A 58 -6.02 11.40 -4.16
C ARG A 58 -4.72 10.65 -4.37
N LEU A 59 -4.78 9.32 -4.45
CA LEU A 59 -3.61 8.49 -4.73
C LEU A 59 -3.00 8.83 -6.09
N GLU A 60 -3.81 8.97 -7.12
CA GLU A 60 -3.33 9.37 -8.45
C GLU A 60 -2.61 10.72 -8.41
N GLN A 61 -3.19 11.71 -7.72
CA GLN A 61 -2.59 13.03 -7.56
C GLN A 61 -1.25 12.96 -6.80
N HIS A 62 -1.22 12.27 -5.67
CA HIS A 62 -0.01 12.14 -4.87
C HIS A 62 1.10 11.41 -5.63
N LEU A 63 0.77 10.31 -6.29
CA LEU A 63 1.77 9.55 -7.01
C LEU A 63 2.29 10.31 -8.23
N ALA A 64 1.45 11.09 -8.91
CA ALA A 64 1.89 11.95 -10.00
C ALA A 64 2.88 13.02 -9.51
N GLU A 65 2.60 13.66 -8.37
CA GLU A 65 3.52 14.63 -7.76
C GLU A 65 4.84 13.97 -7.32
N LEU A 66 4.74 12.84 -6.64
CA LEU A 66 5.93 12.14 -6.12
C LEU A 66 6.79 11.58 -7.25
N ALA A 67 6.19 11.24 -8.39
CA ALA A 67 6.92 10.79 -9.58
C ALA A 67 7.88 11.86 -10.12
N THR A 68 7.55 13.14 -9.95
CA THR A 68 8.44 14.24 -10.38
C THR A 68 9.59 14.46 -9.40
N LEU A 69 9.37 14.19 -8.11
CA LEU A 69 10.38 14.37 -7.06
C LEU A 69 11.32 13.17 -6.95
N HIS A 70 10.79 11.97 -7.21
CA HIS A 70 11.51 10.70 -7.07
C HIS A 70 11.27 9.84 -8.32
N PRO A 71 11.96 10.14 -9.44
CA PRO A 71 11.68 9.45 -10.70
C PRO A 71 12.01 7.95 -10.62
N CYS A 72 11.01 7.14 -10.91
CA CYS A 72 11.12 5.68 -10.99
C CYS A 72 10.43 5.18 -12.26
N ALA A 73 10.62 3.92 -12.60
CA ALA A 73 10.01 3.35 -13.81
C ALA A 73 8.53 3.00 -13.59
N ALA A 74 8.19 2.45 -12.44
CA ALA A 74 6.81 2.02 -12.17
C ALA A 74 6.53 1.95 -10.67
N ILE A 75 5.26 2.13 -10.33
CA ILE A 75 4.73 1.83 -9.01
C ILE A 75 3.43 1.04 -9.14
N TYR A 76 3.31 -0.02 -8.36
CA TYR A 76 2.12 -0.82 -8.22
C TYR A 76 1.64 -0.72 -6.77
N PHE A 77 0.43 -0.21 -6.57
CA PHE A 77 -0.12 0.09 -5.24
C PHE A 77 -1.43 -0.66 -5.08
N ILE A 78 -1.52 -1.54 -4.06
CA ILE A 78 -2.76 -2.24 -3.70
C ILE A 78 -3.07 -1.96 -2.24
N HIS A 79 -4.30 -1.52 -1.97
CA HIS A 79 -4.79 -1.37 -0.61
C HIS A 79 -6.10 -2.11 -0.43
N SER A 80 -6.25 -2.78 0.71
CA SER A 80 -7.50 -3.45 1.07
C SER A 80 -8.58 -2.44 1.47
N VAL A 81 -9.81 -2.74 1.05
CA VAL A 81 -11.03 -2.11 1.55
C VAL A 81 -11.91 -3.27 2.03
N GLY A 82 -12.04 -3.44 3.33
CA GLY A 82 -12.75 -4.55 3.93
C GLY A 82 -11.96 -5.20 5.07
N TRP A 83 -12.30 -6.42 5.37
CA TRP A 83 -11.69 -7.15 6.48
C TRP A 83 -10.31 -7.70 6.12
N VAL A 84 -9.34 -7.44 7.00
CA VAL A 84 -7.99 -8.01 6.90
C VAL A 84 -7.62 -8.63 8.26
N PRO A 85 -7.46 -9.95 8.32
CA PRO A 85 -7.08 -10.60 9.58
C PRO A 85 -5.62 -10.33 9.93
N VAL A 86 -5.31 -10.50 11.21
CA VAL A 86 -3.94 -10.43 11.73
C VAL A 86 -3.02 -11.35 10.92
N GLY A 87 -1.83 -10.86 10.59
CA GLY A 87 -0.83 -11.61 9.82
C GLY A 87 -0.94 -11.46 8.32
N GLU A 88 -2.02 -10.86 7.80
CA GLU A 88 -2.17 -10.63 6.38
C GLU A 88 -1.90 -9.17 6.01
N ALA A 89 -1.52 -8.94 4.76
CA ALA A 89 -1.21 -7.61 4.26
C ALA A 89 -2.50 -6.83 3.95
N SER A 90 -2.56 -5.58 4.40
CA SER A 90 -3.58 -4.61 4.01
C SER A 90 -3.10 -3.64 2.95
N LEU A 91 -1.80 -3.57 2.76
CA LEU A 91 -1.13 -2.69 1.80
C LEU A 91 0.03 -3.43 1.16
N TYR A 92 0.13 -3.32 -0.15
CA TYR A 92 1.27 -3.80 -0.92
C TYR A 92 1.72 -2.72 -1.90
N ILE A 93 3.02 -2.44 -1.93
CA ILE A 93 3.60 -1.50 -2.88
C ILE A 93 4.81 -2.15 -3.53
N ARG A 94 4.88 -2.12 -4.87
CA ARG A 94 6.06 -2.51 -5.63
C ARG A 94 6.54 -1.32 -6.43
N ILE A 95 7.83 -1.04 -6.35
CA ILE A 95 8.46 0.03 -7.10
C ILE A 95 9.60 -0.55 -7.94
N LEU A 96 9.63 -0.19 -9.22
CA LEU A 96 10.71 -0.52 -10.13
C LEU A 96 11.51 0.75 -10.38
N SER A 97 12.81 0.71 -10.11
CA SER A 97 13.69 1.87 -10.20
C SER A 97 15.00 1.49 -10.88
N VAL A 98 15.59 2.46 -11.58
CA VAL A 98 16.95 2.27 -12.13
C VAL A 98 17.95 2.20 -11.00
N HIS A 99 17.85 3.11 -10.03
CA HIS A 99 18.70 3.15 -8.85
C HIS A 99 17.87 3.04 -7.57
N ARG A 100 18.45 2.41 -6.55
CA ARG A 100 17.75 2.17 -5.27
C ARG A 100 17.34 3.45 -4.54
N GLY A 101 18.12 4.52 -4.67
CA GLY A 101 17.87 5.77 -3.93
C GLY A 101 16.50 6.37 -4.22
N GLU A 102 16.17 6.55 -5.48
CA GLU A 102 14.86 7.07 -5.89
C GLU A 102 13.73 6.12 -5.48
N GLY A 103 13.96 4.81 -5.61
CA GLY A 103 12.96 3.80 -5.24
C GLY A 103 12.62 3.82 -3.75
N ILE A 104 13.64 3.89 -2.90
CA ILE A 104 13.46 3.96 -1.45
C ILE A 104 12.76 5.27 -1.07
N ALA A 105 13.17 6.38 -1.66
CA ALA A 105 12.57 7.69 -1.39
C ALA A 105 11.09 7.73 -1.81
N LEU A 106 10.77 7.19 -2.99
CA LEU A 106 9.40 7.11 -3.47
C LEU A 106 8.54 6.26 -2.54
N LEU A 107 9.05 5.12 -2.10
CA LEU A 107 8.33 4.22 -1.20
C LEU A 107 7.98 4.92 0.12
N ALA A 108 8.96 5.53 0.76
CA ALA A 108 8.75 6.25 2.03
C ALA A 108 7.74 7.39 1.87
N ALA A 109 7.88 8.20 0.82
CA ALA A 109 6.99 9.31 0.55
C ALA A 109 5.55 8.85 0.24
N THR A 110 5.40 7.73 -0.48
CA THR A 110 4.08 7.16 -0.79
C THR A 110 3.35 6.74 0.48
N VAL A 111 4.02 6.02 1.37
CA VAL A 111 3.42 5.59 2.64
C VAL A 111 3.04 6.80 3.50
N ASP A 112 3.88 7.81 3.56
CA ASP A 112 3.60 9.03 4.32
C ASP A 112 2.37 9.77 3.78
N ARG A 113 2.27 9.93 2.45
CA ARG A 113 1.12 10.59 1.81
C ARG A 113 -0.17 9.83 2.01
N LEU A 114 -0.12 8.50 1.97
CA LEU A 114 -1.27 7.65 2.25
C LEU A 114 -1.88 7.96 3.61
N LYS A 115 -1.03 8.08 4.63
CA LYS A 115 -1.47 8.33 6.01
C LYS A 115 -1.97 9.75 6.23
N GLN A 116 -1.51 10.71 5.44
CA GLN A 116 -1.82 12.13 5.64
C GLN A 116 -3.10 12.60 4.93
N ASP A 117 -3.38 12.10 3.73
CA ASP A 117 -4.37 12.75 2.87
C ASP A 117 -5.19 11.80 1.99
N VAL A 118 -5.21 10.53 2.26
CA VAL A 118 -6.02 9.59 1.48
C VAL A 118 -7.18 9.09 2.34
N PRO A 119 -8.43 9.19 1.87
CA PRO A 119 -9.60 8.81 2.67
C PRO A 119 -9.79 7.28 2.70
N ILE A 120 -8.86 6.61 3.34
CA ILE A 120 -8.91 5.20 3.73
C ILE A 120 -8.67 5.17 5.23
N TRP A 121 -9.59 4.60 5.99
CA TRP A 121 -9.47 4.51 7.45
C TRP A 121 -9.73 3.10 7.93
N LYS A 122 -9.25 2.80 9.12
CA LYS A 122 -9.32 1.48 9.71
C LYS A 122 -10.10 1.48 11.01
N MET A 123 -10.83 0.38 11.23
CA MET A 123 -11.51 0.10 12.48
C MET A 123 -11.01 -1.21 13.04
N ALA A 124 -10.57 -1.16 14.30
CA ALA A 124 -10.07 -2.34 15.00
C ALA A 124 -11.20 -3.30 15.31
N GLN A 125 -10.96 -4.61 15.10
CA GLN A 125 -11.86 -5.67 15.49
C GLN A 125 -11.18 -6.50 16.57
N PRO A 126 -11.68 -6.49 17.83
CA PRO A 126 -11.10 -7.29 18.89
C PRO A 126 -11.35 -8.79 18.65
N PRO A 127 -10.54 -9.67 19.27
CA PRO A 127 -10.82 -11.10 19.24
C PRO A 127 -12.21 -11.38 19.82
N ARG A 128 -12.88 -12.39 19.26
CA ARG A 128 -14.16 -12.82 19.81
C ARG A 128 -13.93 -13.44 21.19
N PRO A 129 -14.80 -13.15 22.18
CA PRO A 129 -14.71 -13.80 23.47
C PRO A 129 -14.85 -15.32 23.30
N ALA A 130 -14.13 -16.09 24.13
CA ALA A 130 -14.29 -17.54 24.18
C ALA A 130 -15.72 -17.88 24.66
N LEU A 131 -16.34 -18.80 23.97
CA LEU A 131 -17.67 -19.29 24.33
C LEU A 131 -17.57 -20.40 25.37
#